data_9fc9f3eacf5b24f3019fe8399db9aab7
#
_entry.id   9fc9f3eacf5b24f3019fe8399db9aab7
#
_cell.length_a   1.000
_cell.length_b   1.000
_cell.length_c   1.000
_cell.angle_alpha   90.00
_cell.angle_beta   90.00
_cell.angle_gamma   90.00
#
_symmetry.space_group_name_H-M   'P 1'
#
loop_
_entity.id
_entity.type
_entity.pdbx_description
1 polymer ?
#
loop_
_entity_poly.entity_id
_entity_poly.type
_entity_poly.pdbx_seq_one_letter_code
_entity_poly.pdbx_strand_id
1 'polypeptide(L)'
;MKKIKLVTIVGTRPEIIRLSIILKKFDKYFDHILINTNQNFDYELNEIFFNQLKLKKPKYNLSISSKTPSETIGNIIIAVDKVLEEVNPDAVFILGDTNSALSALSAKKRKIPVFHMEAGNRCFDERVPEELNRKVLDHLSDINLVLTEHARRYLLNEGIAPETVIKTGSHMYEVLNYYSDKINGSEIIGDMKLEPRKFFVFSAHREENVDSESNLNDLLDSLNALAEKYGFPVIVSTHPRTRKRIDALPKRDMNPLIRFLKPLGFLDYIKLQKEAYCVLSDSGTITEESSLLNFPAVTMRNAHERPEGMDEG
;
A
#
# COMPACT_ATOMS: atom_id res chain seq x y z
N MET A 1 -12.16 -11.65 -31.86
CA MET A 1 -11.58 -10.30 -31.71
C MET A 1 -10.19 -10.44 -31.05
N LYS A 2 -9.21 -9.67 -31.51
CA LYS A 2 -7.90 -9.61 -30.88
C LYS A 2 -8.08 -9.00 -29.48
N LYS A 3 -7.50 -9.62 -28.44
CA LYS A 3 -7.54 -9.06 -27.09
C LYS A 3 -6.75 -7.76 -27.05
N ILE A 4 -7.25 -6.77 -26.31
CA ILE A 4 -6.54 -5.54 -25.98
C ILE A 4 -5.30 -5.90 -25.18
N LYS A 5 -4.15 -5.37 -25.56
CA LYS A 5 -2.88 -5.56 -24.85
C LYS A 5 -2.77 -4.52 -23.74
N LEU A 6 -2.85 -4.97 -22.50
CA LEU A 6 -2.83 -4.12 -21.31
C LEU A 6 -1.53 -4.34 -20.52
N VAL A 7 -0.82 -3.29 -20.25
CA VAL A 7 0.31 -3.29 -19.32
C VAL A 7 -0.13 -2.77 -17.96
N THR A 8 0.16 -3.51 -16.88
CA THR A 8 0.05 -3.01 -15.51
C THR A 8 1.43 -2.83 -14.92
N ILE A 9 1.66 -1.68 -14.26
CA ILE A 9 2.94 -1.34 -13.64
C ILE A 9 2.73 -1.32 -12.11
N VAL A 10 3.56 -2.08 -11.40
CA VAL A 10 3.59 -2.12 -9.92
C VAL A 10 5.02 -2.01 -9.43
N GLY A 11 5.22 -1.50 -8.22
CA GLY A 11 6.55 -1.36 -7.63
C GLY A 11 6.65 -1.85 -6.19
N THR A 12 5.51 -2.00 -5.51
CA THR A 12 5.46 -2.30 -4.08
C THR A 12 4.47 -3.41 -3.76
N ARG A 13 4.64 -4.02 -2.59
CA ARG A 13 3.75 -5.08 -2.09
C ARG A 13 2.28 -4.64 -1.92
N PRO A 14 2.00 -3.46 -1.34
CA PRO A 14 0.63 -2.99 -1.23
C PRO A 14 -0.09 -2.93 -2.58
N GLU A 15 0.56 -2.48 -3.64
CA GLU A 15 -0.04 -2.46 -4.99
C GLU A 15 -0.39 -3.88 -5.48
N ILE A 16 0.49 -4.86 -5.26
CA ILE A 16 0.25 -6.26 -5.66
C ILE A 16 -0.94 -6.85 -4.90
N ILE A 17 -1.02 -6.63 -3.59
CA ILE A 17 -2.13 -7.11 -2.75
C ILE A 17 -3.44 -6.47 -3.21
N ARG A 18 -3.45 -5.16 -3.32
CA ARG A 18 -4.64 -4.38 -3.64
C ARG A 18 -5.16 -4.65 -5.05
N LEU A 19 -4.27 -4.90 -6.01
CA LEU A 19 -4.62 -5.27 -7.38
C LEU A 19 -4.89 -6.77 -7.55
N SER A 20 -4.71 -7.62 -6.55
CA SER A 20 -4.70 -9.08 -6.71
C SER A 20 -5.91 -9.65 -7.45
N ILE A 21 -7.10 -9.13 -7.22
CA ILE A 21 -8.34 -9.57 -7.89
C ILE A 21 -8.45 -8.95 -9.28
N ILE A 22 -8.07 -7.69 -9.42
CA ILE A 22 -8.07 -6.97 -10.70
C ILE A 22 -7.07 -7.62 -11.66
N LEU A 23 -5.87 -7.98 -11.23
CA LEU A 23 -4.87 -8.67 -12.04
C LEU A 23 -5.40 -10.00 -12.57
N LYS A 24 -6.12 -10.79 -11.75
CA LYS A 24 -6.77 -12.02 -12.20
C LYS A 24 -7.83 -11.76 -13.27
N LYS A 25 -8.61 -10.68 -13.12
CA LYS A 25 -9.59 -10.27 -14.14
C LYS A 25 -8.86 -9.82 -15.41
N PHE A 26 -7.77 -9.05 -15.30
CA PHE A 26 -6.98 -8.65 -16.46
C PHE A 26 -6.39 -9.83 -17.21
N ASP A 27 -5.82 -10.80 -16.51
CA ASP A 27 -5.30 -12.03 -17.12
C ASP A 27 -6.36 -12.84 -17.88
N LYS A 28 -7.62 -12.74 -17.45
CA LYS A 28 -8.74 -13.42 -18.09
C LYS A 28 -9.22 -12.70 -19.36
N TYR A 29 -9.33 -11.39 -19.31
CA TYR A 29 -10.03 -10.62 -20.34
C TYR A 29 -9.11 -9.91 -21.33
N PHE A 30 -7.85 -9.64 -20.97
CA PHE A 30 -6.87 -8.90 -21.76
C PHE A 30 -5.68 -9.80 -22.17
N ASP A 31 -4.89 -9.35 -23.14
CA ASP A 31 -3.51 -9.78 -23.31
C ASP A 31 -2.66 -8.99 -22.30
N HIS A 32 -2.66 -9.49 -21.05
CA HIS A 32 -2.16 -8.79 -19.90
C HIS A 32 -0.69 -9.02 -19.64
N ILE A 33 0.05 -7.94 -19.43
CA ILE A 33 1.49 -7.94 -19.12
C ILE A 33 1.70 -7.17 -17.82
N LEU A 34 2.27 -7.85 -16.82
CA LEU A 34 2.63 -7.25 -15.54
C LEU A 34 4.12 -6.87 -15.55
N ILE A 35 4.42 -5.61 -15.26
CA ILE A 35 5.74 -5.06 -15.01
C ILE A 35 5.89 -4.80 -13.52
N ASN A 36 6.91 -5.36 -12.88
CA ASN A 36 7.29 -5.04 -11.51
C ASN A 36 8.60 -4.24 -11.53
N THR A 37 8.57 -3.00 -11.08
CA THR A 37 9.77 -2.17 -10.98
C THR A 37 10.64 -2.57 -9.80
N ASN A 38 10.06 -3.28 -8.81
CA ASN A 38 10.71 -3.86 -7.64
C ASN A 38 11.65 -2.88 -6.93
N GLN A 39 11.08 -1.82 -6.36
CA GLN A 39 11.82 -0.78 -5.62
C GLN A 39 12.41 -1.28 -4.29
N ASN A 40 11.99 -2.43 -3.80
CA ASN A 40 12.48 -3.04 -2.55
C ASN A 40 13.28 -4.30 -2.85
N PHE A 41 14.50 -4.39 -2.28
CA PHE A 41 15.48 -5.47 -2.49
C PHE A 41 15.07 -6.87 -2.01
N ASP A 42 14.03 -7.02 -1.19
CA ASP A 42 13.60 -8.31 -0.68
C ASP A 42 12.76 -9.08 -1.73
N TYR A 43 13.46 -9.68 -2.69
CA TYR A 43 12.87 -10.56 -3.71
C TYR A 43 12.06 -11.70 -3.07
N GLU A 44 12.55 -12.30 -2.00
CA GLU A 44 11.87 -13.40 -1.29
C GLU A 44 10.51 -12.95 -0.71
N LEU A 45 10.43 -11.74 -0.17
CA LEU A 45 9.17 -11.21 0.34
C LEU A 45 8.15 -10.94 -0.78
N ASN A 46 8.59 -10.57 -1.98
CA ASN A 46 7.68 -10.36 -3.11
C ASN A 46 7.13 -11.68 -3.67
N GLU A 47 7.94 -12.73 -3.81
CA GLU A 47 7.50 -14.05 -4.30
C GLU A 47 6.42 -14.67 -3.40
N ILE A 48 6.53 -14.50 -2.09
CA ILE A 48 5.55 -15.01 -1.13
C ILE A 48 4.15 -14.50 -1.48
N PHE A 49 4.01 -13.20 -1.80
CA PHE A 49 2.70 -12.62 -2.13
C PHE A 49 2.13 -13.15 -3.45
N PHE A 50 2.95 -13.28 -4.50
CA PHE A 50 2.47 -13.87 -5.76
C PHE A 50 1.98 -15.30 -5.55
N ASN A 51 2.68 -16.10 -4.74
CA ASN A 51 2.30 -17.48 -4.43
C ASN A 51 1.06 -17.56 -3.53
N GLN A 52 1.01 -16.80 -2.43
CA GLN A 52 -0.13 -16.78 -1.50
C GLN A 52 -1.42 -16.31 -2.17
N LEU A 53 -1.32 -15.29 -3.03
CA LEU A 53 -2.45 -14.71 -3.73
C LEU A 53 -2.78 -15.44 -5.03
N LYS A 54 -1.98 -16.44 -5.43
CA LYS A 54 -2.10 -17.20 -6.69
C LYS A 54 -2.16 -16.27 -7.91
N LEU A 55 -1.19 -15.37 -8.00
CA LEU A 55 -1.02 -14.45 -9.13
C LEU A 55 0.03 -14.96 -10.08
N LYS A 56 -0.09 -14.60 -11.37
CA LYS A 56 0.99 -14.82 -12.33
C LYS A 56 2.19 -13.95 -11.95
N LYS A 57 3.39 -14.53 -12.13
CA LYS A 57 4.64 -13.76 -11.96
C LYS A 57 4.70 -12.63 -13.00
N PRO A 58 5.33 -11.49 -12.63
CA PRO A 58 5.58 -10.42 -13.60
C PRO A 58 6.35 -10.94 -14.81
N LYS A 59 5.96 -10.49 -16.00
CA LYS A 59 6.71 -10.79 -17.22
C LYS A 59 8.04 -10.03 -17.24
N TYR A 60 8.03 -8.80 -16.69
CA TYR A 60 9.23 -7.97 -16.55
C TYR A 60 9.42 -7.63 -15.07
N ASN A 61 10.62 -7.94 -14.57
CA ASN A 61 11.05 -7.57 -13.22
C ASN A 61 12.30 -6.71 -13.34
N LEU A 62 12.15 -5.40 -13.11
CA LEU A 62 13.17 -4.43 -13.47
C LEU A 62 14.21 -4.21 -12.38
N SER A 63 13.89 -4.54 -11.12
CA SER A 63 14.81 -4.48 -9.96
C SER A 63 15.58 -3.15 -9.85
N ILE A 64 14.83 -2.05 -9.89
CA ILE A 64 15.40 -0.69 -9.92
C ILE A 64 15.62 -0.18 -8.52
N SER A 65 16.87 0.18 -8.25
CA SER A 65 17.28 0.82 -7.01
C SER A 65 18.42 1.82 -7.31
N SER A 66 18.42 2.91 -6.61
CA SER A 66 19.39 3.99 -6.76
C SER A 66 19.67 4.67 -5.43
N LYS A 67 20.67 5.56 -5.40
CA LYS A 67 21.09 6.24 -4.18
C LYS A 67 20.12 7.36 -3.77
N THR A 68 19.46 7.97 -4.74
CA THR A 68 18.52 9.07 -4.51
C THR A 68 17.14 8.77 -5.07
N PRO A 69 16.07 9.38 -4.53
CA PRO A 69 14.72 9.27 -5.09
C PRO A 69 14.66 9.70 -6.56
N SER A 70 15.34 10.79 -6.93
CA SER A 70 15.35 11.30 -8.30
C SER A 70 16.01 10.33 -9.29
N GLU A 71 17.14 9.71 -8.90
CA GLU A 71 17.77 8.66 -9.72
C GLU A 71 16.85 7.44 -9.86
N THR A 72 16.19 7.05 -8.78
CA THR A 72 15.24 5.93 -8.79
C THR A 72 14.10 6.20 -9.78
N ILE A 73 13.48 7.38 -9.71
CA ILE A 73 12.41 7.80 -10.62
C ILE A 73 12.92 7.82 -12.08
N GLY A 74 14.06 8.45 -12.31
CA GLY A 74 14.66 8.51 -13.66
C GLY A 74 14.92 7.12 -14.25
N ASN A 75 15.50 6.22 -13.47
CA ASN A 75 15.78 4.86 -13.89
C ASN A 75 14.50 4.03 -14.11
N ILE A 76 13.45 4.24 -13.33
CA ILE A 76 12.12 3.63 -13.54
C ILE A 76 11.57 4.07 -14.88
N ILE A 77 11.55 5.39 -15.16
CA ILE A 77 11.02 5.95 -16.40
C ILE A 77 11.77 5.36 -17.61
N ILE A 78 13.10 5.33 -17.56
CA ILE A 78 13.94 4.81 -18.66
C ILE A 78 13.71 3.30 -18.86
N ALA A 79 13.65 2.50 -17.80
CA ALA A 79 13.49 1.07 -17.91
C ALA A 79 12.09 0.68 -18.39
N VAL A 80 11.05 1.35 -17.87
CA VAL A 80 9.67 1.14 -18.31
C VAL A 80 9.51 1.58 -19.77
N ASP A 81 10.11 2.68 -20.18
CA ASP A 81 10.06 3.16 -21.58
C ASP A 81 10.54 2.09 -22.57
N LYS A 82 11.66 1.41 -22.27
CA LYS A 82 12.18 0.31 -23.10
C LYS A 82 11.19 -0.84 -23.22
N VAL A 83 10.53 -1.21 -22.11
CA VAL A 83 9.51 -2.27 -22.13
C VAL A 83 8.28 -1.85 -22.91
N LEU A 84 7.82 -0.60 -22.77
CA LEU A 84 6.68 -0.09 -23.54
C LEU A 84 6.99 -0.05 -25.05
N GLU A 85 8.24 0.24 -25.43
CA GLU A 85 8.69 0.17 -26.82
C GLU A 85 8.62 -1.25 -27.39
N GLU A 86 9.15 -2.23 -26.66
CA GLU A 86 9.13 -3.65 -27.05
C GLU A 86 7.71 -4.20 -27.14
N VAL A 87 6.89 -3.90 -26.11
CA VAL A 87 5.55 -4.48 -25.95
C VAL A 87 4.52 -3.80 -26.87
N ASN A 88 4.64 -2.51 -27.06
CA ASN A 88 3.68 -1.65 -27.79
C ASN A 88 2.22 -1.93 -27.34
N PRO A 89 1.85 -1.62 -26.08
CA PRO A 89 0.53 -1.93 -25.54
C PRO A 89 -0.53 -0.94 -26.02
N ASP A 90 -1.80 -1.38 -25.96
CA ASP A 90 -2.96 -0.53 -26.28
C ASP A 90 -3.32 0.39 -25.10
N ALA A 91 -2.95 0.03 -23.86
CA ALA A 91 -3.18 0.82 -22.66
C ALA A 91 -2.22 0.47 -21.53
N VAL A 92 -2.04 1.40 -20.60
CA VAL A 92 -1.31 1.22 -19.33
C VAL A 92 -2.25 1.44 -18.15
N PHE A 93 -2.17 0.57 -17.15
CA PHE A 93 -2.90 0.66 -15.89
C PHE A 93 -1.95 0.82 -14.71
N ILE A 94 -2.23 1.77 -13.83
CA ILE A 94 -1.41 2.11 -12.66
C ILE A 94 -2.32 2.24 -11.44
N LEU A 95 -1.84 1.77 -10.28
CA LEU A 95 -2.49 1.98 -8.99
C LEU A 95 -1.64 2.88 -8.11
N GLY A 96 -2.28 3.89 -7.51
CA GLY A 96 -1.68 4.72 -6.47
C GLY A 96 -0.57 5.63 -6.98
N ASP A 97 0.36 5.98 -6.10
CA ASP A 97 1.22 7.16 -6.21
C ASP A 97 2.69 6.89 -5.89
N THR A 98 3.11 5.63 -5.94
CA THR A 98 4.52 5.28 -5.74
C THR A 98 5.41 5.87 -6.85
N ASN A 99 6.72 5.86 -6.66
CA ASN A 99 7.66 6.31 -7.69
C ASN A 99 7.48 5.57 -9.03
N SER A 100 6.98 4.32 -9.00
CA SER A 100 6.67 3.54 -10.22
C SER A 100 5.60 4.19 -11.07
N ALA A 101 4.66 4.88 -10.45
CA ALA A 101 3.56 5.54 -11.12
C ALA A 101 4.01 6.66 -12.06
N LEU A 102 5.14 7.31 -11.76
CA LEU A 102 5.70 8.37 -12.61
C LEU A 102 6.18 7.85 -13.98
N SER A 103 6.30 6.53 -14.16
CA SER A 103 6.50 5.93 -15.49
C SER A 103 5.33 6.15 -16.46
N ALA A 104 4.17 6.63 -15.97
CA ALA A 104 3.08 7.13 -16.81
C ALA A 104 3.56 8.17 -17.85
N LEU A 105 4.59 8.95 -17.49
CA LEU A 105 5.18 9.92 -18.42
C LEU A 105 5.66 9.26 -19.73
N SER A 106 6.31 8.09 -19.65
CA SER A 106 6.74 7.32 -20.82
C SER A 106 5.55 6.87 -21.67
N ALA A 107 4.50 6.34 -21.04
CA ALA A 107 3.28 5.94 -21.73
C ALA A 107 2.65 7.12 -22.48
N LYS A 108 2.52 8.28 -21.82
CA LYS A 108 1.96 9.49 -22.45
C LYS A 108 2.81 10.01 -23.60
N LYS A 109 4.15 9.99 -23.49
CA LYS A 109 5.07 10.38 -24.59
C LYS A 109 4.94 9.45 -25.78
N ARG A 110 4.59 8.18 -25.57
CA ARG A 110 4.30 7.17 -26.60
C ARG A 110 2.84 7.20 -27.08
N LYS A 111 2.01 8.13 -26.57
CA LYS A 111 0.57 8.26 -26.90
C LYS A 111 -0.24 7.00 -26.50
N ILE A 112 0.22 6.30 -25.48
CA ILE A 112 -0.48 5.15 -24.91
C ILE A 112 -1.41 5.67 -23.81
N PRO A 113 -2.72 5.37 -23.85
CA PRO A 113 -3.67 5.76 -22.81
C PRO A 113 -3.30 5.20 -21.44
N VAL A 114 -3.42 6.05 -20.41
CA VAL A 114 -3.13 5.73 -19.01
C VAL A 114 -4.42 5.73 -18.19
N PHE A 115 -4.67 4.63 -17.51
CA PHE A 115 -5.73 4.46 -16.53
C PHE A 115 -5.13 4.47 -15.13
N HIS A 116 -5.48 5.45 -14.32
CA HIS A 116 -4.99 5.60 -12.96
C HIS A 116 -6.07 5.23 -11.95
N MET A 117 -5.83 4.19 -11.16
CA MET A 117 -6.70 3.79 -10.05
C MET A 117 -6.20 4.35 -8.73
N GLU A 118 -7.11 4.70 -7.83
CA GLU A 118 -6.85 5.43 -6.59
C GLU A 118 -6.47 6.89 -6.83
N ALA A 119 -6.99 7.45 -7.90
CA ALA A 119 -6.79 8.84 -8.29
C ALA A 119 -7.51 9.82 -7.33
N GLY A 120 -7.02 11.04 -7.27
CA GLY A 120 -7.68 12.13 -6.56
C GLY A 120 -7.49 12.16 -5.04
N ASN A 121 -6.71 11.26 -4.46
CA ASN A 121 -6.34 11.34 -3.06
C ASN A 121 -5.50 12.61 -2.82
N ARG A 122 -5.76 13.34 -1.71
CA ARG A 122 -5.01 14.54 -1.32
C ARG A 122 -4.80 14.57 0.18
N CYS A 123 -3.57 14.87 0.62
CA CYS A 123 -3.28 15.21 2.01
C CYS A 123 -2.96 16.69 2.20
N PHE A 124 -2.83 17.44 1.10
CA PHE A 124 -2.50 18.88 1.11
C PHE A 124 -1.22 19.21 1.87
N ASP A 125 -0.30 18.25 1.95
CA ASP A 125 0.99 18.39 2.62
C ASP A 125 2.11 17.89 1.70
N GLU A 126 2.87 18.81 1.11
CA GLU A 126 3.95 18.48 0.17
C GLU A 126 5.20 17.89 0.84
N ARG A 127 5.23 17.81 2.18
CA ARG A 127 6.26 17.05 2.91
C ARG A 127 6.08 15.54 2.72
N VAL A 128 4.89 15.12 2.29
CA VAL A 128 4.59 13.73 1.90
C VAL A 128 5.00 13.53 0.43
N PRO A 129 6.06 12.74 0.13
CA PRO A 129 6.57 12.60 -1.24
C PRO A 129 5.52 12.13 -2.24
N GLU A 130 4.59 11.30 -1.81
CA GLU A 130 3.53 10.77 -2.63
C GLU A 130 2.51 11.83 -3.06
N GLU A 131 2.39 12.96 -2.32
CA GLU A 131 1.47 14.04 -2.69
C GLU A 131 1.87 14.67 -4.05
N LEU A 132 3.16 14.84 -4.29
CA LEU A 132 3.64 15.30 -5.58
C LEU A 132 3.37 14.29 -6.70
N ASN A 133 3.68 13.02 -6.44
CA ASN A 133 3.52 11.95 -7.42
C ASN A 133 2.05 11.84 -7.88
N ARG A 134 1.09 11.87 -6.93
CA ARG A 134 -0.34 11.71 -7.27
C ARG A 134 -0.89 12.88 -8.05
N LYS A 135 -0.50 14.12 -7.71
CA LYS A 135 -0.87 15.31 -8.49
C LYS A 135 -0.40 15.18 -9.94
N VAL A 136 0.88 14.81 -10.15
CA VAL A 136 1.44 14.62 -11.49
C VAL A 136 0.70 13.51 -12.24
N LEU A 137 0.49 12.36 -11.60
CA LEU A 137 -0.14 11.21 -12.24
C LEU A 137 -1.60 11.47 -12.61
N ASP A 138 -2.38 12.08 -11.72
CA ASP A 138 -3.77 12.42 -11.98
C ASP A 138 -3.93 13.29 -13.23
N HIS A 139 -3.05 14.29 -13.41
CA HIS A 139 -3.07 15.19 -14.57
C HIS A 139 -2.48 14.57 -15.83
N LEU A 140 -1.65 13.55 -15.75
CA LEU A 140 -1.14 12.82 -16.90
C LEU A 140 -2.12 11.76 -17.42
N SER A 141 -2.99 11.24 -16.55
CA SER A 141 -3.85 10.11 -16.87
C SER A 141 -5.03 10.50 -17.78
N ASP A 142 -5.41 9.60 -18.66
CA ASP A 142 -6.57 9.79 -19.53
C ASP A 142 -7.87 9.45 -18.81
N ILE A 143 -7.83 8.45 -17.91
CA ILE A 143 -8.98 8.07 -17.07
C ILE A 143 -8.51 7.95 -15.63
N ASN A 144 -9.19 8.66 -14.73
CA ASN A 144 -8.98 8.65 -13.30
C ASN A 144 -10.08 7.84 -12.60
N LEU A 145 -9.72 6.73 -11.99
CA LEU A 145 -10.61 5.83 -11.25
C LEU A 145 -10.50 6.16 -9.76
N VAL A 146 -11.46 6.90 -9.24
CA VAL A 146 -11.45 7.38 -7.85
C VAL A 146 -12.22 6.46 -6.92
N LEU A 147 -11.78 6.37 -5.66
CA LEU A 147 -12.42 5.51 -4.66
C LEU A 147 -13.63 6.19 -4.02
N THR A 148 -13.57 7.51 -3.82
CA THR A 148 -14.54 8.27 -3.04
C THR A 148 -15.06 9.47 -3.81
N GLU A 149 -16.16 10.06 -3.31
CA GLU A 149 -16.68 11.30 -3.86
C GLU A 149 -15.79 12.51 -3.49
N HIS A 150 -15.09 12.47 -2.35
CA HIS A 150 -14.12 13.49 -2.00
C HIS A 150 -12.99 13.55 -3.05
N ALA A 151 -12.38 12.41 -3.35
CA ALA A 151 -11.35 12.32 -4.38
C ALA A 151 -11.85 12.82 -5.75
N ARG A 152 -13.10 12.47 -6.12
CA ARG A 152 -13.71 12.96 -7.35
C ARG A 152 -13.82 14.49 -7.35
N ARG A 153 -14.30 15.09 -6.27
CA ARG A 153 -14.46 16.56 -6.15
C ARG A 153 -13.12 17.28 -6.24
N TYR A 154 -12.06 16.74 -5.64
CA TYR A 154 -10.73 17.32 -5.75
C TYR A 154 -10.28 17.40 -7.21
N LEU A 155 -10.38 16.31 -7.97
CA LEU A 155 -10.00 16.29 -9.38
C LEU A 155 -10.80 17.28 -10.24
N LEU A 156 -12.12 17.38 -10.01
CA LEU A 156 -12.97 18.34 -10.71
C LEU A 156 -12.57 19.78 -10.38
N ASN A 157 -12.25 20.07 -9.12
CA ASN A 157 -11.80 21.40 -8.70
C ASN A 157 -10.42 21.75 -9.25
N GLU A 158 -9.59 20.75 -9.55
CA GLU A 158 -8.29 20.92 -10.23
C GLU A 158 -8.42 21.02 -11.75
N GLY A 159 -9.64 21.00 -12.29
CA GLY A 159 -9.94 21.22 -13.71
C GLY A 159 -9.88 19.97 -14.57
N ILE A 160 -9.88 18.77 -13.98
CA ILE A 160 -9.95 17.52 -14.75
C ILE A 160 -11.39 17.32 -15.28
N ALA A 161 -11.50 16.95 -16.55
CA ALA A 161 -12.78 16.79 -17.22
C ALA A 161 -13.65 15.71 -16.54
N PRO A 162 -14.92 16.01 -16.18
CA PRO A 162 -15.78 15.12 -15.42
C PRO A 162 -15.99 13.73 -16.03
N GLU A 163 -16.02 13.65 -17.35
CA GLU A 163 -16.20 12.42 -18.12
C GLU A 163 -14.99 11.47 -18.02
N THR A 164 -13.83 11.97 -17.58
CA THR A 164 -12.62 11.17 -17.37
C THR A 164 -12.43 10.72 -15.93
N VAL A 165 -13.32 11.15 -15.01
CA VAL A 165 -13.26 10.82 -13.58
C VAL A 165 -14.39 9.87 -13.21
N ILE A 166 -14.05 8.60 -13.00
CA ILE A 166 -15.01 7.52 -12.75
C ILE A 166 -14.87 7.05 -11.30
N LYS A 167 -15.96 7.15 -10.51
CA LYS A 167 -15.98 6.62 -9.15
C LYS A 167 -16.22 5.11 -9.18
N THR A 168 -15.23 4.34 -8.76
CA THR A 168 -15.27 2.87 -8.73
C THR A 168 -15.58 2.30 -7.35
N GLY A 169 -15.39 3.09 -6.29
CA GLY A 169 -15.37 2.58 -4.92
C GLY A 169 -14.07 1.87 -4.58
N SER A 170 -13.98 1.39 -3.35
CA SER A 170 -12.80 0.69 -2.85
C SER A 170 -12.69 -0.73 -3.41
N HIS A 171 -11.60 -1.03 -4.08
CA HIS A 171 -11.27 -2.38 -4.52
C HIS A 171 -10.79 -3.28 -3.38
N MET A 172 -10.40 -2.73 -2.23
CA MET A 172 -10.04 -3.52 -1.04
C MET A 172 -11.21 -4.36 -0.53
N TYR A 173 -12.45 -3.88 -0.68
CA TYR A 173 -13.63 -4.67 -0.34
C TYR A 173 -13.67 -6.01 -1.10
N GLU A 174 -13.43 -5.99 -2.42
CA GLU A 174 -13.36 -7.23 -3.22
C GLU A 174 -12.21 -8.13 -2.77
N VAL A 175 -11.04 -7.56 -2.46
CA VAL A 175 -9.86 -8.31 -2.02
C VAL A 175 -10.14 -9.01 -0.68
N LEU A 176 -10.64 -8.28 0.31
CA LEU A 176 -10.93 -8.82 1.63
C LEU A 176 -12.01 -9.89 1.59
N ASN A 177 -13.07 -9.69 0.82
CA ASN A 177 -14.12 -10.68 0.64
C ASN A 177 -13.63 -11.94 -0.08
N TYR A 178 -12.85 -11.79 -1.13
CA TYR A 178 -12.31 -12.93 -1.88
C TYR A 178 -11.40 -13.81 -1.03
N TYR A 179 -10.64 -13.22 -0.13
CA TYR A 179 -9.72 -13.94 0.75
C TYR A 179 -10.31 -14.23 2.15
N SER A 180 -11.58 -13.92 2.40
CA SER A 180 -12.23 -14.02 3.72
C SER A 180 -12.07 -15.40 4.37
N ASP A 181 -12.30 -16.48 3.61
CA ASP A 181 -12.17 -17.86 4.12
C ASP A 181 -10.74 -18.17 4.53
N LYS A 182 -9.75 -17.72 3.74
CA LYS A 182 -8.34 -17.91 4.08
C LYS A 182 -7.90 -17.06 5.27
N ILE A 183 -8.40 -15.83 5.37
CA ILE A 183 -8.16 -14.95 6.52
C ILE A 183 -8.75 -15.58 7.78
N ASN A 184 -9.98 -16.03 7.73
CA ASN A 184 -10.65 -16.65 8.88
C ASN A 184 -10.00 -17.98 9.29
N GLY A 185 -9.48 -18.75 8.32
CA GLY A 185 -8.78 -20.00 8.52
C GLY A 185 -7.30 -19.85 8.95
N SER A 186 -6.77 -18.62 9.09
CA SER A 186 -5.41 -18.42 9.61
C SER A 186 -5.32 -18.86 11.09
N GLU A 187 -4.31 -19.64 11.40
CA GLU A 187 -4.04 -20.18 12.73
C GLU A 187 -3.17 -19.25 13.61
N ILE A 188 -2.84 -18.05 13.09
CA ILE A 188 -1.89 -17.11 13.73
C ILE A 188 -2.25 -16.77 15.18
N ILE A 189 -3.54 -16.70 15.52
CA ILE A 189 -4.00 -16.43 16.89
C ILE A 189 -3.58 -17.57 17.83
N GLY A 190 -3.79 -18.83 17.41
CA GLY A 190 -3.39 -20.02 18.15
C GLY A 190 -1.87 -20.16 18.25
N ASP A 191 -1.16 -20.00 17.12
CA ASP A 191 0.29 -20.11 17.03
C ASP A 191 0.99 -19.11 17.97
N MET A 192 0.43 -17.92 18.09
CA MET A 192 0.94 -16.87 18.97
C MET A 192 0.40 -16.93 20.39
N LYS A 193 -0.48 -17.89 20.70
CA LYS A 193 -1.15 -18.03 22.00
C LYS A 193 -1.82 -16.73 22.45
N LEU A 194 -2.59 -16.12 21.54
CA LEU A 194 -3.34 -14.90 21.78
C LEU A 194 -4.80 -15.24 22.10
N GLU A 195 -5.42 -14.39 22.91
CA GLU A 195 -6.87 -14.42 23.14
C GLU A 195 -7.54 -13.34 22.28
N PRO A 196 -8.58 -13.67 21.49
CA PRO A 196 -9.32 -12.67 20.74
C PRO A 196 -9.78 -11.51 21.61
N ARG A 197 -9.65 -10.30 21.10
CA ARG A 197 -9.98 -9.03 21.78
C ARG A 197 -9.17 -8.73 23.05
N LYS A 198 -8.04 -9.44 23.28
CA LYS A 198 -7.12 -9.19 24.40
C LYS A 198 -5.68 -9.02 23.95
N PHE A 199 -5.45 -8.36 22.84
CA PHE A 199 -4.13 -7.94 22.37
C PHE A 199 -4.25 -6.71 21.49
N PHE A 200 -3.15 -5.99 21.35
CA PHE A 200 -3.01 -4.87 20.41
C PHE A 200 -2.18 -5.31 19.21
N VAL A 201 -2.48 -4.72 18.05
CA VAL A 201 -1.61 -4.79 16.87
C VAL A 201 -1.04 -3.40 16.62
N PHE A 202 0.26 -3.34 16.39
CA PHE A 202 0.98 -2.11 16.13
C PHE A 202 1.81 -2.23 14.86
N SER A 203 1.75 -1.21 14.01
CA SER A 203 2.58 -1.12 12.79
C SER A 203 2.95 0.34 12.52
N ALA A 204 4.25 0.63 12.51
CA ALA A 204 4.78 1.94 12.12
C ALA A 204 5.98 1.77 11.18
N HIS A 205 5.95 2.48 10.04
CA HIS A 205 6.95 2.39 9.00
C HIS A 205 7.18 3.71 8.25
N ARG A 206 6.36 4.73 8.50
CA ARG A 206 6.49 6.05 7.86
C ARG A 206 7.74 6.77 8.35
N GLU A 207 8.40 7.50 7.42
CA GLU A 207 9.64 8.23 7.68
C GLU A 207 9.47 9.21 8.82
N GLU A 208 8.38 9.96 8.83
CA GLU A 208 8.04 10.95 9.85
C GLU A 208 8.00 10.36 11.27
N ASN A 209 7.64 9.09 11.40
CA ASN A 209 7.56 8.40 12.69
C ASN A 209 8.85 7.69 13.07
N VAL A 210 9.50 7.01 12.12
CA VAL A 210 10.61 6.10 12.43
C VAL A 210 11.99 6.73 12.23
N ASP A 211 12.12 7.80 11.45
CA ASP A 211 13.40 8.49 11.23
C ASP A 211 13.62 9.64 12.24
N SER A 212 12.57 10.11 12.88
CA SER A 212 12.66 11.02 14.03
C SER A 212 12.89 10.21 15.30
N GLU A 213 14.04 10.41 15.96
CA GLU A 213 14.36 9.72 17.21
C GLU A 213 13.34 10.05 18.32
N SER A 214 12.87 11.29 18.38
CA SER A 214 11.83 11.70 19.33
C SER A 214 10.53 10.93 19.08
N ASN A 215 10.02 10.95 17.83
CA ASN A 215 8.75 10.30 17.49
C ASN A 215 8.84 8.78 17.71
N LEU A 216 9.98 8.17 17.35
CA LEU A 216 10.19 6.74 17.58
C LEU A 216 10.20 6.40 19.07
N ASN A 217 10.83 7.23 19.92
CA ASN A 217 10.79 7.05 21.37
C ASN A 217 9.37 7.19 21.92
N ASP A 218 8.61 8.19 21.49
CA ASP A 218 7.22 8.40 21.92
C ASP A 218 6.33 7.19 21.53
N LEU A 219 6.57 6.61 20.35
CA LEU A 219 5.90 5.37 19.93
C LEU A 219 6.25 4.19 20.85
N LEU A 220 7.53 4.00 21.17
CA LEU A 220 7.97 2.92 22.07
C LEU A 220 7.43 3.11 23.49
N ASP A 221 7.37 4.34 24.00
CA ASP A 221 6.74 4.66 25.29
C ASP A 221 5.24 4.35 25.28
N SER A 222 4.57 4.67 24.19
CA SER A 222 3.15 4.35 24.01
C SER A 222 2.90 2.84 24.05
N LEU A 223 3.80 2.01 23.45
CA LEU A 223 3.69 0.54 23.54
C LEU A 223 3.83 0.04 24.98
N ASN A 224 4.80 0.58 25.73
CA ASN A 224 4.98 0.25 27.15
C ASN A 224 3.74 0.62 27.96
N ALA A 225 3.23 1.84 27.80
CA ALA A 225 2.04 2.33 28.50
C ALA A 225 0.80 1.47 28.21
N LEU A 226 0.61 1.03 26.96
CA LEU A 226 -0.49 0.12 26.59
C LEU A 226 -0.34 -1.24 27.27
N ALA A 227 0.85 -1.84 27.22
CA ALA A 227 1.11 -3.14 27.84
C ALA A 227 0.92 -3.09 29.37
N GLU A 228 1.39 -2.03 30.03
CA GLU A 228 1.24 -1.83 31.47
C GLU A 228 -0.22 -1.60 31.87
N LYS A 229 -0.92 -0.71 31.15
CA LYS A 229 -2.29 -0.31 31.50
C LYS A 229 -3.29 -1.45 31.34
N TYR A 230 -3.17 -2.22 30.25
CA TYR A 230 -4.18 -3.24 29.90
C TYR A 230 -3.75 -4.66 30.28
N GLY A 231 -2.46 -4.92 30.51
CA GLY A 231 -1.94 -6.27 30.73
C GLY A 231 -2.07 -7.16 29.47
N PHE A 232 -2.23 -6.57 28.29
CA PHE A 232 -2.44 -7.29 27.04
C PHE A 232 -1.15 -7.35 26.23
N PRO A 233 -0.91 -8.44 25.48
CA PRO A 233 0.16 -8.48 24.50
C PRO A 233 0.04 -7.35 23.45
N VAL A 234 1.18 -6.76 23.08
CA VAL A 234 1.28 -5.81 21.96
C VAL A 234 2.10 -6.45 20.86
N ILE A 235 1.45 -6.76 19.75
CA ILE A 235 2.05 -7.44 18.59
C ILE A 235 2.53 -6.37 17.60
N VAL A 236 3.84 -6.24 17.48
CA VAL A 236 4.47 -5.23 16.61
C VAL A 236 4.91 -5.89 15.31
N SER A 237 4.21 -5.62 14.21
CA SER A 237 4.66 -5.99 12.86
C SER A 237 5.75 -5.02 12.42
N THR A 238 7.02 -5.46 12.53
CA THR A 238 8.17 -4.56 12.41
C THR A 238 8.73 -4.58 11.00
N HIS A 239 8.57 -3.48 10.27
CA HIS A 239 9.22 -3.30 8.98
C HIS A 239 10.77 -3.30 9.15
N PRO A 240 11.57 -3.82 8.19
CA PRO A 240 13.03 -3.85 8.31
C PRO A 240 13.67 -2.48 8.60
N ARG A 241 13.14 -1.41 8.01
CA ARG A 241 13.57 -0.04 8.31
C ARG A 241 13.36 0.32 9.78
N THR A 242 12.16 0.08 10.29
CA THR A 242 11.78 0.34 11.69
C THR A 242 12.66 -0.48 12.63
N ARG A 243 12.89 -1.76 12.31
CA ARG A 243 13.78 -2.63 13.09
C ARG A 243 15.18 -2.05 13.19
N LYS A 244 15.77 -1.65 12.06
CA LYS A 244 17.10 -1.04 12.02
C LYS A 244 17.18 0.23 12.87
N ARG A 245 16.11 1.04 12.90
CA ARG A 245 16.07 2.27 13.74
C ARG A 245 15.96 1.93 15.23
N ILE A 246 15.09 0.99 15.58
CA ILE A 246 14.96 0.52 16.98
C ILE A 246 16.29 -0.05 17.48
N ASP A 247 16.96 -0.87 16.69
CA ASP A 247 18.24 -1.50 17.07
C ASP A 247 19.40 -0.48 17.19
N ALA A 248 19.26 0.69 16.59
CA ALA A 248 20.22 1.80 16.71
C ALA A 248 20.00 2.69 17.96
N LEU A 249 18.84 2.61 18.59
CA LEU A 249 18.57 3.35 19.83
C LEU A 249 19.33 2.75 21.02
N PRO A 250 19.61 3.57 22.07
CA PRO A 250 20.09 3.04 23.34
C PRO A 250 19.15 1.95 23.87
N LYS A 251 19.76 0.93 24.52
CA LYS A 251 18.94 -0.13 25.16
C LYS A 251 17.97 0.49 26.14
N ARG A 252 16.72 0.11 26.01
CA ARG A 252 15.64 0.52 26.91
C ARG A 252 14.87 -0.72 27.38
N ASP A 253 14.33 -0.64 28.58
CA ASP A 253 13.48 -1.68 29.11
C ASP A 253 12.12 -1.65 28.41
N MET A 254 11.82 -2.73 27.72
CA MET A 254 10.54 -2.94 27.08
C MET A 254 9.72 -3.96 27.89
N ASN A 255 8.44 -3.67 28.06
CA ASN A 255 7.53 -4.59 28.70
C ASN A 255 7.55 -5.96 28.01
N PRO A 256 7.68 -7.09 28.73
CA PRO A 256 7.77 -8.44 28.13
C PRO A 256 6.53 -8.85 27.32
N LEU A 257 5.41 -8.16 27.48
CA LEU A 257 4.21 -8.35 26.65
C LEU A 257 4.35 -7.79 25.24
N ILE A 258 5.38 -6.96 24.97
CA ILE A 258 5.61 -6.40 23.63
C ILE A 258 6.42 -7.40 22.81
N ARG A 259 5.85 -7.83 21.67
CA ARG A 259 6.43 -8.86 20.79
C ARG A 259 6.73 -8.26 19.43
N PHE A 260 8.01 -8.01 19.15
CA PHE A 260 8.48 -7.52 17.84
C PHE A 260 8.62 -8.67 16.87
N LEU A 261 7.82 -8.68 15.83
CA LEU A 261 7.80 -9.73 14.80
C LEU A 261 8.41 -9.23 13.49
N LYS A 262 8.89 -10.16 12.67
CA LYS A 262 9.14 -9.91 11.26
C LYS A 262 7.82 -9.53 10.56
N PRO A 263 7.86 -8.82 9.42
CA PRO A 263 6.66 -8.54 8.65
C PRO A 263 5.85 -9.79 8.38
N LEU A 264 4.56 -9.74 8.68
CA LEU A 264 3.63 -10.84 8.50
C LEU A 264 3.11 -10.90 7.06
N GLY A 265 2.63 -12.06 6.64
CA GLY A 265 1.87 -12.21 5.42
C GLY A 265 0.51 -11.50 5.51
N PHE A 266 -0.07 -11.18 4.33
CA PHE A 266 -1.32 -10.43 4.26
C PHE A 266 -2.47 -11.10 5.04
N LEU A 267 -2.65 -12.41 4.87
CA LEU A 267 -3.77 -13.13 5.48
C LEU A 267 -3.69 -13.12 7.02
N ASP A 268 -2.49 -13.39 7.55
CA ASP A 268 -2.24 -13.43 9.00
C ASP A 268 -2.35 -12.04 9.62
N TYR A 269 -1.84 -11.02 8.92
CA TYR A 269 -1.92 -9.64 9.39
C TYR A 269 -3.37 -9.15 9.47
N ILE A 270 -4.19 -9.41 8.45
CA ILE A 270 -5.63 -9.08 8.48
C ILE A 270 -6.36 -9.87 9.57
N LYS A 271 -6.01 -11.15 9.79
CA LYS A 271 -6.58 -11.95 10.88
C LYS A 271 -6.28 -11.32 12.24
N LEU A 272 -5.03 -10.92 12.49
CA LEU A 272 -4.65 -10.23 13.70
C LEU A 272 -5.42 -8.92 13.91
N GLN A 273 -5.54 -8.09 12.85
CA GLN A 273 -6.30 -6.84 12.93
C GLN A 273 -7.76 -7.08 13.32
N LYS A 274 -8.42 -8.06 12.72
CA LYS A 274 -9.83 -8.41 13.01
C LYS A 274 -10.05 -8.84 14.44
N GLU A 275 -9.10 -9.58 15.02
CA GLU A 275 -9.21 -10.16 16.35
C GLU A 275 -8.58 -9.27 17.45
N ALA A 276 -7.92 -8.19 17.10
CA ALA A 276 -7.30 -7.27 18.05
C ALA A 276 -8.33 -6.56 18.94
N TYR A 277 -7.91 -6.14 20.12
CA TYR A 277 -8.63 -5.17 20.95
C TYR A 277 -8.66 -3.81 20.25
N CYS A 278 -7.50 -3.38 19.75
CA CYS A 278 -7.35 -2.18 18.92
C CYS A 278 -6.08 -2.30 18.07
N VAL A 279 -6.13 -1.70 16.88
CA VAL A 279 -4.98 -1.61 15.95
C VAL A 279 -4.44 -0.19 15.97
N LEU A 280 -3.13 -0.03 16.13
CA LEU A 280 -2.43 1.26 16.03
C LEU A 280 -1.54 1.20 14.79
N SER A 281 -1.76 2.11 13.82
CA SER A 281 -1.02 2.07 12.56
C SER A 281 -0.81 3.45 11.95
N ASP A 282 0.33 3.62 11.27
CA ASP A 282 0.60 4.77 10.40
C ASP A 282 0.35 4.47 8.91
N SER A 283 -0.22 3.30 8.60
CA SER A 283 -0.58 2.94 7.23
C SER A 283 -1.71 3.81 6.68
N GLY A 284 -1.59 4.24 5.42
CA GLY A 284 -2.68 4.96 4.75
C GLY A 284 -3.95 4.12 4.51
N THR A 285 -3.86 2.78 4.64
CA THR A 285 -4.99 1.86 4.42
C THR A 285 -5.77 1.54 5.69
N ILE A 286 -5.27 1.93 6.88
CA ILE A 286 -5.88 1.52 8.15
C ILE A 286 -7.33 1.99 8.29
N THR A 287 -7.63 3.21 7.86
CA THR A 287 -8.99 3.77 7.90
C THR A 287 -9.94 2.94 7.04
N GLU A 288 -9.50 2.55 5.84
CA GLU A 288 -10.27 1.72 4.92
C GLU A 288 -10.44 0.29 5.47
N GLU A 289 -9.37 -0.32 5.95
CA GLU A 289 -9.39 -1.68 6.51
C GLU A 289 -10.27 -1.77 7.75
N SER A 290 -10.16 -0.80 8.69
CA SER A 290 -10.98 -0.77 9.91
C SER A 290 -12.45 -0.58 9.59
N SER A 291 -12.77 0.29 8.65
CA SER A 291 -14.14 0.55 8.20
C SER A 291 -14.77 -0.70 7.54
N LEU A 292 -14.02 -1.38 6.64
CA LEU A 292 -14.51 -2.55 5.93
C LEU A 292 -14.63 -3.80 6.82
N LEU A 293 -13.75 -3.96 7.80
CA LEU A 293 -13.67 -5.14 8.65
C LEU A 293 -14.24 -4.92 10.07
N ASN A 294 -14.66 -3.70 10.37
CA ASN A 294 -15.29 -3.30 11.63
C ASN A 294 -14.46 -3.65 12.88
N PHE A 295 -13.20 -3.22 12.90
CA PHE A 295 -12.33 -3.31 14.07
C PHE A 295 -11.88 -1.93 14.56
N PRO A 296 -11.68 -1.73 15.88
CA PRO A 296 -11.18 -0.47 16.40
C PRO A 296 -9.76 -0.18 15.95
N ALA A 297 -9.51 1.03 15.46
CA ALA A 297 -8.19 1.45 15.03
C ALA A 297 -7.87 2.88 15.48
N VAL A 298 -6.59 3.14 15.70
CA VAL A 298 -6.02 4.47 15.95
C VAL A 298 -4.96 4.74 14.89
N THR A 299 -5.12 5.83 14.16
CA THR A 299 -4.12 6.27 13.21
C THR A 299 -3.05 7.12 13.88
N MET A 300 -1.78 6.85 13.56
CA MET A 300 -0.61 7.54 14.14
C MET A 300 0.06 8.43 13.08
N ARG A 301 -0.72 9.34 12.50
CA ARG A 301 -0.27 10.22 11.41
C ARG A 301 -0.70 11.65 11.63
N ASN A 302 0.13 12.58 11.16
CA ASN A 302 -0.19 14.01 11.14
C ASN A 302 -0.88 14.44 9.84
N ALA A 303 -0.74 13.68 8.76
CA ALA A 303 -1.35 13.95 7.46
C ALA A 303 -2.04 12.71 6.90
N HIS A 304 -3.23 12.88 6.33
CA HIS A 304 -4.07 11.81 5.79
C HIS A 304 -4.36 12.06 4.31
N GLU A 305 -4.15 11.04 3.49
CA GLU A 305 -4.48 11.09 2.05
C GLU A 305 -5.97 10.87 1.76
N ARG A 306 -6.73 10.49 2.78
CA ARG A 306 -8.17 10.18 2.71
C ARG A 306 -8.89 10.87 3.85
N PRO A 307 -9.15 12.19 3.73
CA PRO A 307 -9.76 12.98 4.80
C PRO A 307 -11.17 12.49 5.16
N GLU A 308 -11.89 11.88 4.23
CA GLU A 308 -13.21 11.31 4.47
C GLU A 308 -13.26 10.32 5.63
N GLY A 309 -12.18 9.57 5.87
CA GLY A 309 -12.10 8.68 7.02
C GLY A 309 -11.98 9.38 8.35
N MET A 310 -11.62 10.68 8.36
CA MET A 310 -11.61 11.53 9.55
C MET A 310 -12.92 12.29 9.71
N ASP A 311 -13.60 12.57 8.61
CA ASP A 311 -14.85 13.32 8.60
C ASP A 311 -16.05 12.44 8.98
N GLU A 312 -16.01 11.16 8.62
CA GLU A 312 -17.13 10.22 8.78
C GLU A 312 -16.99 9.31 10.02
N GLY A 313 -15.90 9.36 10.74
CA GLY A 313 -15.77 8.51 11.90
C GLY A 313 -14.49 8.26 12.51
#